data_cf3960966fba266e4fed1bfa66af2f18
#
_entry.id   cf3960966fba266e4fed1bfa66af2f18
#
_cell.length_a   1.000
_cell.length_b   1.000
_cell.length_c   1.000
_cell.angle_alpha   90.00
_cell.angle_beta   90.00
_cell.angle_gamma   90.00
#
_symmetry.space_group_name_H-M   'P 1'
#
loop_
_entity.id
_entity.type
_entity.pdbx_description
1 polymer ?
#
loop_
_entity_poly.entity_id
_entity_poly.type
_entity_poly.pdbx_seq_one_letter_code
_entity_poly.pdbx_strand_id
1 'polypeptide(L)'
;MPRIEVDLDPVTHITTDAIGQPGQRVFYIQGWQYERVVSVIVEKVQIQSLAVGVEQFIEEVRQQYPDLPESSAEFDETKMRIQPPVDPLFRAGEMGLAYEAERDILVLVVKEILIEGQDAEEAGVVRYWCTRSQIQALCRWGVEVAERGRPI
;
A
#
# COMPACT_ATOMS: atom_id res chain seq x y z
N MET A 1 -2.55 -13.25 23.17
CA MET A 1 -1.60 -13.28 22.05
C MET A 1 -1.28 -11.87 21.58
N PRO A 2 0.00 -11.53 21.52
CA PRO A 2 0.35 -10.22 20.96
C PRO A 2 -0.05 -10.18 19.49
N ARG A 3 -0.60 -9.05 19.06
CA ARG A 3 -0.94 -8.86 17.64
C ARG A 3 0.32 -8.73 16.80
N ILE A 4 0.20 -9.04 15.52
CA ILE A 4 1.25 -8.76 14.54
C ILE A 4 1.31 -7.24 14.38
N GLU A 5 2.46 -6.65 14.62
CA GLU A 5 2.68 -5.23 14.42
C GLU A 5 4.03 -5.04 13.74
N VAL A 6 4.00 -4.51 12.51
CA VAL A 6 5.18 -4.39 11.68
C VAL A 6 5.28 -2.98 11.14
N ASP A 7 6.46 -2.40 11.27
CA ASP A 7 6.80 -1.12 10.65
C ASP A 7 7.96 -1.32 9.68
N LEU A 8 7.78 -0.92 8.42
CA LEU A 8 8.87 -0.75 7.47
C LEU A 8 9.14 0.74 7.36
N ASP A 9 10.11 1.23 8.11
CA ASP A 9 10.41 2.66 8.23
C ASP A 9 11.88 2.96 7.95
N PRO A 10 12.21 3.50 6.78
CA PRO A 10 11.34 3.65 5.61
C PRO A 10 11.37 2.40 4.72
N VAL A 11 10.40 2.29 3.84
CA VAL A 11 10.47 1.27 2.79
C VAL A 11 11.57 1.65 1.78
N THR A 12 12.29 0.67 1.31
CA THR A 12 13.22 0.86 0.19
C THR A 12 12.49 0.77 -1.14
N HIS A 13 11.38 0.01 -1.16
CA HIS A 13 10.49 -0.11 -2.30
C HIS A 13 9.11 -0.58 -1.84
N ILE A 14 8.09 -0.20 -2.56
CA ILE A 14 6.72 -0.68 -2.30
C ILE A 14 5.98 -0.78 -3.64
N THR A 15 5.16 -1.81 -3.76
CA THR A 15 4.33 -2.01 -4.94
C THR A 15 3.01 -2.69 -4.57
N THR A 16 2.12 -2.72 -5.54
CA THR A 16 0.93 -3.56 -5.54
C THR A 16 0.88 -4.28 -6.88
N ASP A 17 0.41 -5.52 -6.86
CA ASP A 17 0.31 -6.31 -8.08
C ASP A 17 -0.69 -7.44 -7.83
N ALA A 18 -1.01 -8.17 -8.88
CA ALA A 18 -1.96 -9.27 -8.81
C ALA A 18 -1.33 -10.55 -9.36
N ILE A 19 -1.69 -11.67 -8.76
CA ILE A 19 -1.25 -13.00 -9.19
C ILE A 19 -2.50 -13.79 -9.58
N GLY A 20 -2.42 -14.47 -10.71
CA GLY A 20 -3.49 -15.35 -11.21
C GLY A 20 -4.08 -14.87 -12.52
N GLN A 21 -5.05 -15.63 -13.00
CA GLN A 21 -5.77 -15.36 -14.25
C GLN A 21 -6.83 -14.29 -14.03
N PRO A 22 -7.17 -13.50 -15.06
CA PRO A 22 -8.30 -12.55 -14.96
C PRO A 22 -9.55 -13.25 -14.41
N GLY A 23 -10.19 -12.61 -13.43
CA GLY A 23 -11.36 -13.17 -12.73
C GLY A 23 -11.02 -14.05 -11.54
N GLN A 24 -9.75 -14.48 -11.40
CA GLN A 24 -9.29 -15.32 -10.29
C GLN A 24 -8.02 -14.75 -9.67
N ARG A 25 -7.75 -13.47 -9.86
CA ARG A 25 -6.53 -12.85 -9.37
C ARG A 25 -6.65 -12.50 -7.89
N VAL A 26 -5.52 -12.62 -7.19
CA VAL A 26 -5.38 -12.15 -5.82
C VAL A 26 -4.44 -10.94 -5.87
N PHE A 27 -4.86 -9.85 -5.26
CA PHE A 27 -4.09 -8.62 -5.21
C PHE A 27 -3.32 -8.54 -3.89
N TYR A 28 -2.13 -7.95 -3.96
CA TYR A 28 -1.25 -7.79 -2.80
C TYR A 28 -0.69 -6.38 -2.77
N ILE A 29 -0.35 -5.91 -1.56
CA ILE A 29 0.62 -4.83 -1.37
C ILE A 29 1.87 -5.50 -0.85
N GLN A 30 3.02 -5.17 -1.43
CA GLN A 30 4.31 -5.74 -1.04
C GLN A 30 5.32 -4.61 -0.84
N GLY A 31 5.89 -4.55 0.35
CA GLY A 31 6.90 -3.55 0.68
C GLY A 31 8.19 -4.20 1.12
N TRP A 32 9.30 -3.52 0.86
CA TRP A 32 10.63 -3.96 1.24
C TRP A 32 11.29 -2.93 2.12
N GLN A 33 12.02 -3.41 3.11
CA GLN A 33 13.04 -2.62 3.80
C GLN A 33 14.33 -3.42 3.63
N TYR A 34 15.11 -3.04 2.61
CA TYR A 34 16.24 -3.84 2.13
C TYR A 34 15.79 -5.25 1.78
N GLU A 35 16.27 -6.29 2.47
CA GLU A 35 15.92 -7.68 2.20
C GLU A 35 14.63 -8.13 2.88
N ARG A 36 14.14 -7.37 3.84
CA ARG A 36 12.91 -7.70 4.55
C ARG A 36 11.70 -7.38 3.68
N VAL A 37 10.86 -8.37 3.45
CA VAL A 37 9.67 -8.26 2.60
C VAL A 37 8.43 -8.45 3.46
N VAL A 38 7.47 -7.55 3.34
CA VAL A 38 6.18 -7.66 4.05
C VAL A 38 5.05 -7.45 3.05
N SER A 39 4.19 -8.46 2.95
CA SER A 39 3.07 -8.48 2.02
C SER A 39 1.76 -8.64 2.75
N VAL A 40 0.70 -8.04 2.23
CA VAL A 40 -0.67 -8.21 2.69
C VAL A 40 -1.57 -8.45 1.48
N ILE A 41 -2.68 -9.18 1.70
CA ILE A 41 -3.69 -9.40 0.66
C ILE A 41 -4.66 -8.22 0.68
N VAL A 42 -5.00 -7.69 -0.49
CA VAL A 42 -5.99 -6.62 -0.62
C VAL A 42 -7.02 -6.99 -1.69
N GLU A 43 -8.16 -6.30 -1.66
CA GLU A 43 -9.16 -6.41 -2.70
C GLU A 43 -8.93 -5.33 -3.76
N LYS A 44 -9.34 -5.61 -4.99
CA LYS A 44 -9.25 -4.67 -6.09
C LYS A 44 -9.87 -3.31 -5.73
N VAL A 45 -11.06 -3.33 -5.11
CA VAL A 45 -11.75 -2.10 -4.71
C VAL A 45 -10.95 -1.31 -3.68
N GLN A 46 -10.19 -2.00 -2.83
CA GLN A 46 -9.34 -1.32 -1.85
C GLN A 46 -8.20 -0.55 -2.52
N ILE A 47 -7.61 -1.13 -3.57
CA ILE A 47 -6.55 -0.43 -4.33
C ILE A 47 -7.14 0.79 -5.05
N GLN A 48 -8.31 0.66 -5.64
CA GLN A 48 -8.98 1.77 -6.32
C GLN A 48 -9.33 2.90 -5.35
N SER A 49 -9.86 2.56 -4.18
CA SER A 49 -10.18 3.53 -3.13
C SER A 49 -8.93 4.19 -2.56
N LEU A 50 -7.86 3.41 -2.39
CA LEU A 50 -6.58 3.94 -1.91
C LEU A 50 -6.02 4.99 -2.87
N ALA A 51 -6.11 4.74 -4.17
CA ALA A 51 -5.62 5.68 -5.18
C ALA A 51 -6.33 7.04 -5.07
N VAL A 52 -7.65 7.03 -4.88
CA VAL A 52 -8.42 8.25 -4.67
C VAL A 52 -8.02 8.95 -3.37
N GLY A 53 -7.92 8.18 -2.30
CA GLY A 53 -7.56 8.71 -0.97
C GLY A 53 -6.17 9.32 -0.94
N VAL A 54 -5.20 8.69 -1.60
CA VAL A 54 -3.83 9.18 -1.68
C VAL A 54 -3.77 10.51 -2.46
N GLU A 55 -4.48 10.60 -3.58
CA GLU A 55 -4.51 11.83 -4.37
C GLU A 55 -5.04 13.00 -3.54
N GLN A 56 -6.14 12.82 -2.84
CA GLN A 56 -6.72 13.82 -1.96
C GLN A 56 -5.78 14.18 -0.81
N PHE A 57 -5.19 13.18 -0.19
CA PHE A 57 -4.30 13.36 0.96
C PHE A 57 -3.04 14.15 0.58
N ILE A 58 -2.43 13.82 -0.55
CA ILE A 58 -1.23 14.54 -1.03
C ILE A 58 -1.57 15.98 -1.37
N GLU A 59 -2.75 16.24 -1.94
CA GLU A 59 -3.19 17.61 -2.21
C GLU A 59 -3.34 18.41 -0.91
N GLU A 60 -3.91 17.81 0.12
CA GLU A 60 -4.04 18.45 1.44
C GLU A 60 -2.66 18.76 2.05
N VAL A 61 -1.72 17.81 1.93
CA VAL A 61 -0.34 17.99 2.41
C VAL A 61 0.33 19.16 1.67
N ARG A 62 0.16 19.24 0.36
CA ARG A 62 0.72 20.33 -0.44
C ARG A 62 0.15 21.70 -0.07
N GLN A 63 -1.13 21.75 0.24
CA GLN A 63 -1.78 23.00 0.69
C GLN A 63 -1.25 23.42 2.06
N GLN A 64 -1.05 22.47 2.95
CA GLN A 64 -0.55 22.73 4.30
C GLN A 64 0.94 23.09 4.31
N TYR A 65 1.71 22.50 3.41
CA TYR A 65 3.16 22.68 3.31
C TYR A 65 3.56 23.06 1.88
N PRO A 66 3.29 24.33 1.46
CA PRO A 66 3.46 24.70 0.05
C PRO A 66 4.91 24.73 -0.44
N ASP A 67 5.88 24.71 0.47
CA ASP A 67 7.30 24.75 0.11
C ASP A 67 7.90 23.36 -0.15
N LEU A 68 7.10 22.28 -0.04
CA LEU A 68 7.58 20.93 -0.33
C LEU A 68 7.98 20.80 -1.79
N PRO A 69 9.06 20.04 -2.07
CA PRO A 69 9.40 19.72 -3.46
C PRO A 69 8.30 18.90 -4.11
N GLU A 70 8.24 18.97 -5.43
CA GLU A 70 7.27 18.17 -6.18
C GLU A 70 7.56 16.68 -6.01
N SER A 71 6.50 15.90 -5.95
CA SER A 71 6.57 14.45 -5.97
C SER A 71 6.09 13.94 -7.34
N SER A 72 6.45 12.70 -7.67
CA SER A 72 6.16 12.13 -8.98
C SER A 72 5.52 10.75 -8.83
N ALA A 73 4.54 10.48 -9.70
CA ALA A 73 3.94 9.16 -9.82
C ALA A 73 4.64 8.28 -10.86
N GLU A 74 5.76 8.72 -11.39
CA GLU A 74 6.50 7.96 -12.39
C GLU A 74 7.11 6.69 -11.79
N PHE A 75 7.14 5.63 -12.57
CA PHE A 75 7.69 4.34 -12.13
C PHE A 75 8.21 3.55 -13.33
N ASP A 76 9.10 2.61 -13.02
CA ASP A 76 9.58 1.60 -13.96
C ASP A 76 8.72 0.34 -13.75
N GLU A 77 7.91 -0.01 -14.73
CA GLU A 77 6.99 -1.14 -14.65
C GLU A 77 7.68 -2.45 -14.27
N THR A 78 8.90 -2.66 -14.74
CA THR A 78 9.65 -3.89 -14.41
C THR A 78 9.95 -4.00 -12.92
N LYS A 79 10.09 -2.87 -12.23
CA LYS A 79 10.36 -2.83 -10.78
C LYS A 79 9.09 -2.91 -9.96
N MET A 80 7.92 -2.70 -10.59
CA MET A 80 6.64 -2.70 -9.89
C MET A 80 6.00 -4.09 -9.85
N ARG A 81 6.58 -5.07 -10.52
CA ARG A 81 6.08 -6.44 -10.44
C ARG A 81 6.36 -7.04 -9.07
N ILE A 82 5.35 -7.76 -8.56
CA ILE A 82 5.50 -8.47 -7.31
C ILE A 82 6.57 -9.56 -7.44
N GLN A 83 7.35 -9.75 -6.38
CA GLN A 83 8.46 -10.72 -6.39
C GLN A 83 8.11 -11.92 -5.51
N PRO A 84 8.09 -13.12 -6.08
CA PRO A 84 7.90 -14.32 -5.28
C PRO A 84 9.16 -14.62 -4.44
N PRO A 85 9.02 -15.32 -3.29
CA PRO A 85 7.76 -15.87 -2.78
C PRO A 85 6.90 -14.77 -2.15
N VAL A 86 5.57 -14.93 -2.25
CA VAL A 86 4.62 -14.03 -1.60
C VAL A 86 4.00 -14.77 -0.43
N ASP A 87 4.31 -14.29 0.76
CA ASP A 87 3.84 -14.87 2.01
C ASP A 87 3.09 -13.80 2.80
N PRO A 88 1.80 -13.60 2.52
CA PRO A 88 1.06 -12.50 3.14
C PRO A 88 0.86 -12.73 4.63
N LEU A 89 1.00 -11.66 5.41
CA LEU A 89 0.77 -11.71 6.85
C LEU A 89 -0.71 -11.85 7.18
N PHE A 90 -1.57 -11.18 6.40
CA PHE A 90 -3.01 -11.19 6.62
C PHE A 90 -3.73 -10.55 5.43
N ARG A 91 -5.05 -10.64 5.47
CA ARG A 91 -5.92 -9.92 4.53
C ARG A 91 -6.25 -8.55 5.11
N ALA A 92 -6.08 -7.50 4.30
CA ALA A 92 -6.34 -6.13 4.72
C ALA A 92 -7.82 -5.87 4.94
N GLY A 93 -8.12 -5.19 6.03
CA GLY A 93 -9.42 -4.58 6.30
C GLY A 93 -9.34 -3.09 6.01
N GLU A 94 -9.25 -2.27 7.07
CA GLU A 94 -9.11 -0.84 6.94
C GLU A 94 -7.69 -0.44 6.53
N MET A 95 -7.60 0.59 5.69
CA MET A 95 -6.34 1.24 5.36
C MET A 95 -6.48 2.73 5.64
N GLY A 96 -5.43 3.32 6.21
CA GLY A 96 -5.39 4.74 6.53
C GLY A 96 -4.08 5.37 6.10
N LEU A 97 -4.05 6.69 6.10
CA LEU A 97 -2.88 7.48 5.73
C LEU A 97 -2.54 8.45 6.85
N ALA A 98 -1.26 8.61 7.11
CA ALA A 98 -0.73 9.61 8.03
C ALA A 98 0.47 10.29 7.40
N TYR A 99 0.83 11.47 7.89
CA TYR A 99 1.94 12.22 7.34
C TYR A 99 2.83 12.73 8.46
N GLU A 100 4.14 12.49 8.32
CA GLU A 100 5.15 13.03 9.22
C GLU A 100 5.89 14.15 8.51
N ALA A 101 5.66 15.38 8.95
CA ALA A 101 6.17 16.58 8.29
C ALA A 101 7.69 16.72 8.40
N GLU A 102 8.27 16.30 9.53
CA GLU A 102 9.71 16.45 9.77
C GLU A 102 10.56 15.74 8.72
N ARG A 103 10.12 14.57 8.27
CA ARG A 103 10.85 13.78 7.27
C ARG A 103 10.21 13.77 5.90
N ASP A 104 9.05 14.43 5.73
CA ASP A 104 8.25 14.36 4.51
C ASP A 104 7.96 12.89 4.16
N ILE A 105 7.43 12.16 5.13
CA ILE A 105 7.12 10.73 5.00
C ILE A 105 5.63 10.53 5.15
N LEU A 106 5.05 9.74 4.24
CA LEU A 106 3.66 9.33 4.28
C LEU A 106 3.59 7.89 4.78
N VAL A 107 2.71 7.64 5.74
CA VAL A 107 2.55 6.29 6.32
C VAL A 107 1.26 5.67 5.80
N LEU A 108 1.39 4.54 5.12
CA LEU A 108 0.24 3.71 4.78
C LEU A 108 0.04 2.70 5.90
N VAL A 109 -1.07 2.83 6.61
CA VAL A 109 -1.43 1.95 7.72
C VAL A 109 -2.43 0.92 7.22
N VAL A 110 -2.08 -0.35 7.32
CA VAL A 110 -2.93 -1.45 6.88
C VAL A 110 -3.28 -2.30 8.09
N LYS A 111 -4.57 -2.40 8.40
CA LYS A 111 -5.07 -3.22 9.51
C LYS A 111 -5.65 -4.51 8.98
N GLU A 112 -5.44 -5.58 9.74
CA GLU A 112 -6.00 -6.90 9.42
C GLU A 112 -7.53 -6.85 9.43
N ILE A 113 -8.16 -7.53 8.48
CA ILE A 113 -9.62 -7.65 8.45
C ILE A 113 -10.11 -8.36 9.71
N LEU A 114 -11.16 -7.80 10.33
CA LEU A 114 -11.77 -8.39 11.51
C LEU A 114 -12.85 -9.38 11.09
N ILE A 115 -12.79 -10.57 11.67
CA ILE A 115 -13.86 -11.55 11.56
C ILE A 115 -14.78 -11.43 12.76
N GLU A 116 -16.01 -11.92 12.62
CA GLU A 116 -17.01 -11.86 13.67
C GLU A 116 -16.49 -12.49 14.97
N GLY A 117 -16.67 -11.79 16.08
CA GLY A 117 -16.22 -12.24 17.38
C GLY A 117 -14.75 -11.89 17.70
N GLN A 118 -14.03 -11.31 16.76
CA GLN A 118 -12.63 -10.92 16.97
C GLN A 118 -12.53 -9.49 17.51
N ASP A 119 -11.67 -9.29 18.48
CA ASP A 119 -11.44 -7.97 19.07
C ASP A 119 -10.53 -7.14 18.15
N ALA A 120 -10.86 -5.87 17.95
CA ALA A 120 -10.07 -4.94 17.15
C ALA A 120 -8.63 -4.81 17.66
N GLU A 121 -8.41 -4.97 18.96
CA GLU A 121 -7.08 -4.88 19.56
C GLU A 121 -6.17 -6.07 19.17
N GLU A 122 -6.76 -7.16 18.73
CA GLU A 122 -6.03 -8.36 18.31
C GLU A 122 -5.64 -8.32 16.83
N ALA A 123 -6.22 -7.39 16.07
CA ALA A 123 -5.96 -7.28 14.64
C ALA A 123 -4.52 -6.85 14.38
N GLY A 124 -3.87 -7.50 13.43
CA GLY A 124 -2.54 -7.13 12.99
C GLY A 124 -2.51 -5.77 12.31
N VAL A 125 -1.36 -5.10 12.36
CA VAL A 125 -1.14 -3.79 11.74
C VAL A 125 0.20 -3.81 11.03
N VAL A 126 0.21 -3.34 9.80
CA VAL A 126 1.44 -3.07 9.04
C VAL A 126 1.45 -1.58 8.71
N ARG A 127 2.58 -0.93 8.96
CA ARG A 127 2.80 0.46 8.55
C ARG A 127 3.95 0.51 7.55
N TYR A 128 3.64 1.02 6.38
CA TYR A 128 4.63 1.25 5.33
C TYR A 128 4.95 2.74 5.30
N TRP A 129 6.17 3.09 5.67
CA TRP A 129 6.64 4.47 5.73
C TRP A 129 7.30 4.81 4.40
N CYS A 130 6.62 5.61 3.59
CA CYS A 130 6.92 5.83 2.18
C CYS A 130 7.19 7.30 1.88
N THR A 131 7.95 7.57 0.81
CA THR A 131 7.93 8.91 0.24
C THR A 131 6.59 9.14 -0.47
N ARG A 132 6.25 10.41 -0.68
CA ARG A 132 5.05 10.76 -1.47
C ARG A 132 5.14 10.17 -2.86
N SER A 133 6.30 10.20 -3.49
CA SER A 133 6.49 9.63 -4.83
C SER A 133 6.30 8.11 -4.85
N GLN A 134 6.80 7.40 -3.85
CA GLN A 134 6.60 5.95 -3.76
C GLN A 134 5.12 5.57 -3.70
N ILE A 135 4.35 6.25 -2.87
CA ILE A 135 2.93 5.94 -2.73
C ILE A 135 2.12 6.34 -3.96
N GLN A 136 2.50 7.44 -4.61
CA GLN A 136 1.86 7.87 -5.86
C GLN A 136 2.12 6.86 -6.98
N ALA A 137 3.35 6.38 -7.09
CA ALA A 137 3.72 5.35 -8.08
C ALA A 137 2.94 4.05 -7.85
N LEU A 138 2.84 3.63 -6.58
CA LEU A 138 2.06 2.45 -6.21
C LEU A 138 0.61 2.59 -6.67
N CYS A 139 -0.01 3.73 -6.40
CA CYS A 139 -1.41 3.96 -6.73
C CYS A 139 -1.64 4.00 -8.25
N ARG A 140 -0.77 4.68 -8.97
CA ARG A 140 -0.87 4.74 -10.44
C ARG A 140 -0.73 3.35 -11.06
N TRP A 141 0.27 2.60 -10.65
CA TRP A 141 0.49 1.24 -11.11
C TRP A 141 -0.67 0.34 -10.70
N GLY A 142 -1.15 0.47 -9.45
CA GLY A 142 -2.25 -0.34 -8.93
C GLY A 142 -3.53 -0.18 -9.73
N VAL A 143 -3.87 1.04 -10.14
CA VAL A 143 -5.03 1.29 -11.01
C VAL A 143 -4.86 0.61 -12.36
N GLU A 144 -3.67 0.67 -12.95
CA GLU A 144 -3.38 -0.02 -14.20
C GLU A 144 -3.54 -1.54 -14.07
N VAL A 145 -3.00 -2.12 -13.00
CA VAL A 145 -3.13 -3.56 -12.74
C VAL A 145 -4.61 -3.95 -12.57
N ALA A 146 -5.36 -3.14 -11.84
CA ALA A 146 -6.79 -3.39 -11.63
C ALA A 146 -7.57 -3.40 -12.94
N GLU A 147 -7.22 -2.52 -13.87
CA GLU A 147 -7.89 -2.42 -15.16
C GLU A 147 -7.51 -3.54 -16.13
N ARG A 148 -6.27 -4.02 -16.07
CA ARG A 148 -5.78 -5.07 -16.98
C ARG A 148 -6.50 -6.41 -16.83
N GLY A 149 -7.18 -6.64 -15.71
CA GLY A 149 -7.88 -7.88 -15.42
C GLY A 149 -9.34 -7.92 -15.84
N ARG A 150 -9.83 -6.89 -16.50
CA ARG A 150 -11.24 -6.88 -16.93
C ARG A 150 -11.45 -7.85 -18.07
N PRO A 151 -12.51 -8.71 -18.02
CA PRO A 151 -12.87 -9.53 -19.15
C PRO A 151 -13.24 -8.63 -20.32
N ILE A 152 -12.79 -9.01 -21.46
CA ILE A 152 -13.08 -8.31 -22.71
C ILE A 152 -14.49 -8.68 -23.15
#